data_123f109b503e25e59a75ae5620b6d015
#
_entry.id   123f109b503e25e59a75ae5620b6d015
#
_cell.length_a   1.000
_cell.length_b   1.000
_cell.length_c   1.000
_cell.angle_alpha   90.00
_cell.angle_beta   90.00
_cell.angle_gamma   90.00
#
_symmetry.space_group_name_H-M   'P 1'
#
loop_
_entity.id
_entity.type
_entity.pdbx_description
1 polymer ?
#
loop_
_entity_poly.entity_id
_entity_poly.type
_entity_poly.pdbx_seq_one_letter_code
_entity_poly.pdbx_strand_id
1 'polypeptide(L)'
;MTDATSTPECRQHGPMTLHTGDQPPAQRFTGTWYTCTDPTCWSAVLYPTAELVADLEAQGRPAKAPLTITHTRTDGTLVSGSVKGDGAYELVQPFRFRASPGIGIYLRGSRDRRADLYRIRLAADALRGAGHLVAVEIDETQRRAFAEAEQDRADRAANRAEYFGARAERFQTSSDAKWERGREITRGYGGEPVKVDHYSANRHMRDLERAHGLFGQSAQEQAEADRCAGRAVTAEHYEQHRRNQGVTLRRLERLQADRRRVERQQAETVEAAEAGRLTPEALAEALVRLDADHADLCDQIGYWERVIAQAEAEGVKLWGPGDFEPGDFVRSGSRLLEVLRVNKKTVTVPGGPEAGPIASKANRQYSWNGKLPYDKVTGRVSAEEMRALLAEEQEKATKDGNAAASEQEQYDA
;
A
#
# COMPACT_ATOMS: atom_id res chain seq x y z
N MET A 1 36.42 5.31 8.09
CA MET A 1 37.33 4.47 7.26
C MET A 1 37.54 3.19 8.03
N THR A 2 36.76 2.18 7.75
CA THR A 2 37.00 0.83 8.28
C THR A 2 38.13 0.23 7.48
N ASP A 3 39.15 -0.21 8.21
CA ASP A 3 40.35 -0.82 7.65
C ASP A 3 39.96 -2.01 6.74
N ALA A 4 40.28 -1.96 5.47
CA ALA A 4 39.92 -2.97 4.47
C ALA A 4 40.62 -4.33 4.71
N THR A 5 41.36 -4.49 5.82
CA THR A 5 42.17 -5.66 6.15
C THR A 5 41.55 -6.56 7.21
N SER A 6 40.48 -6.16 7.90
CA SER A 6 39.82 -7.02 8.88
C SER A 6 38.65 -7.79 8.27
N THR A 7 38.62 -9.10 8.46
CA THR A 7 37.46 -9.94 8.14
C THR A 7 36.25 -9.37 8.86
N PRO A 8 35.14 -9.06 8.16
CA PRO A 8 33.94 -8.55 8.82
C PRO A 8 33.37 -9.60 9.77
N GLU A 9 32.75 -9.12 10.83
CA GLU A 9 32.14 -9.96 11.85
C GLU A 9 30.61 -9.85 11.78
N CYS A 10 29.95 -11.01 11.80
CA CYS A 10 28.53 -11.09 12.06
C CYS A 10 28.25 -10.70 13.51
N ARG A 11 27.30 -9.83 13.77
CA ARG A 11 26.95 -9.36 15.11
C ARG A 11 26.60 -10.46 16.12
N GLN A 12 26.20 -11.64 15.65
CA GLN A 12 25.74 -12.75 16.48
C GLN A 12 26.70 -13.93 16.48
N HIS A 13 27.41 -14.16 15.38
CA HIS A 13 28.14 -15.42 15.15
C HIS A 13 29.65 -15.24 14.91
N GLY A 14 30.17 -14.02 15.01
CA GLY A 14 31.61 -13.75 14.88
C GLY A 14 32.09 -13.66 13.43
N PRO A 15 33.32 -14.09 13.12
CA PRO A 15 33.94 -13.87 11.81
C PRO A 15 33.15 -14.46 10.65
N MET A 16 33.07 -13.72 9.53
CA MET A 16 32.37 -14.13 8.34
C MET A 16 33.29 -14.88 7.37
N THR A 17 32.67 -15.73 6.51
CA THR A 17 33.39 -16.47 5.47
C THR A 17 33.48 -15.64 4.20
N LEU A 18 34.69 -15.54 3.66
CA LEU A 18 34.99 -14.87 2.40
C LEU A 18 34.52 -15.71 1.22
N HIS A 19 33.86 -15.09 0.27
CA HIS A 19 33.50 -15.66 -1.03
C HIS A 19 34.05 -14.79 -2.16
N THR A 20 34.66 -15.39 -3.15
CA THR A 20 35.21 -14.73 -4.35
C THR A 20 34.72 -15.45 -5.59
N GLY A 21 34.31 -14.70 -6.61
CA GLY A 21 33.94 -15.24 -7.93
C GLY A 21 32.53 -15.80 -8.03
N ASP A 22 32.29 -16.65 -9.04
CA ASP A 22 30.96 -17.10 -9.47
C ASP A 22 30.40 -18.31 -8.70
N GLN A 23 30.91 -18.62 -7.52
CA GLN A 23 30.40 -19.74 -6.71
C GLN A 23 29.12 -19.37 -5.95
N PRO A 24 28.19 -20.32 -5.76
CA PRO A 24 27.05 -20.10 -4.88
C PRO A 24 27.51 -19.85 -3.43
N PRO A 25 26.95 -18.88 -2.75
CA PRO A 25 25.90 -17.95 -3.15
C PRO A 25 26.38 -16.73 -3.93
N ALA A 26 27.62 -16.71 -4.42
CA ALA A 26 28.27 -15.63 -5.19
C ALA A 26 27.56 -15.23 -6.49
N GLN A 27 26.73 -16.08 -7.07
CA GLN A 27 25.89 -15.72 -8.21
C GLN A 27 24.93 -14.53 -7.94
N ARG A 28 24.84 -14.09 -6.67
CA ARG A 28 23.98 -13.00 -6.26
C ARG A 28 24.67 -11.64 -6.30
N PHE A 29 26.01 -11.61 -6.22
CA PHE A 29 26.82 -10.40 -6.20
C PHE A 29 28.09 -10.58 -7.03
N THR A 30 28.44 -9.56 -7.79
CA THR A 30 29.77 -9.49 -8.42
C THR A 30 30.74 -8.83 -7.45
N GLY A 31 31.91 -9.42 -7.24
CA GLY A 31 32.95 -8.90 -6.36
C GLY A 31 33.25 -9.78 -5.14
N THR A 32 33.98 -9.23 -4.20
CA THR A 32 34.33 -9.88 -2.94
C THR A 32 33.24 -9.66 -1.91
N TRP A 33 32.75 -10.72 -1.31
CA TRP A 33 31.69 -10.65 -0.32
C TRP A 33 31.87 -11.71 0.75
N TYR A 34 31.24 -11.46 1.90
CA TYR A 34 31.33 -12.31 3.07
C TYR A 34 29.94 -12.74 3.51
N THR A 35 29.82 -13.99 3.97
CA THR A 35 28.60 -14.47 4.62
C THR A 35 28.91 -14.94 6.04
N CYS A 36 27.89 -14.92 6.89
CA CYS A 36 28.00 -15.55 8.20
C CYS A 36 28.34 -17.02 8.07
N THR A 37 29.16 -17.55 8.97
CA THR A 37 29.53 -18.97 9.08
C THR A 37 28.35 -19.84 9.51
N ASP A 38 27.36 -19.27 10.20
CA ASP A 38 26.11 -19.94 10.55
C ASP A 38 25.16 -19.99 9.35
N PRO A 39 24.78 -21.18 8.85
CA PRO A 39 23.92 -21.33 7.70
C PRO A 39 22.48 -20.80 7.92
N THR A 40 22.07 -20.62 9.17
CA THR A 40 20.77 -20.03 9.53
C THR A 40 20.80 -18.51 9.57
N CYS A 41 21.99 -17.92 9.57
CA CYS A 41 22.20 -16.49 9.58
C CYS A 41 22.37 -15.94 8.16
N TRP A 42 21.53 -15.00 7.78
CA TRP A 42 21.50 -14.38 6.46
C TRP A 42 22.28 -13.06 6.36
N SER A 43 23.22 -12.84 7.29
CA SER A 43 24.10 -11.68 7.24
C SER A 43 25.11 -11.84 6.12
N ALA A 44 25.16 -10.85 5.22
CA ALA A 44 26.16 -10.78 4.15
C ALA A 44 26.72 -9.36 4.05
N VAL A 45 28.01 -9.26 3.79
CA VAL A 45 28.72 -7.99 3.59
C VAL A 45 29.46 -8.01 2.26
N LEU A 46 29.22 -7.02 1.40
CA LEU A 46 29.90 -6.87 0.14
C LEU A 46 30.74 -5.59 0.17
N TYR A 47 32.06 -5.73 -0.03
CA TYR A 47 32.97 -4.59 -0.15
C TYR A 47 33.25 -4.22 -1.60
N PRO A 48 33.51 -2.95 -1.89
CA PRO A 48 34.06 -2.56 -3.16
C PRO A 48 35.45 -3.20 -3.31
N THR A 49 35.66 -3.86 -4.43
CA THR A 49 36.96 -4.54 -4.68
C THR A 49 38.04 -3.47 -4.87
N ALA A 50 39.27 -3.81 -4.45
CA ALA A 50 40.44 -2.98 -4.73
C ALA A 50 40.63 -2.71 -6.23
N GLU A 51 40.19 -3.65 -7.09
CA GLU A 51 40.17 -3.53 -8.55
C GLU A 51 39.27 -2.39 -9.02
N LEU A 52 38.04 -2.24 -8.46
CA LEU A 52 37.17 -1.13 -8.82
C LEU A 52 37.77 0.22 -8.44
N VAL A 53 38.43 0.29 -7.28
CA VAL A 53 39.13 1.53 -6.84
C VAL A 53 40.27 1.84 -7.81
N ALA A 54 41.10 0.84 -8.15
CA ALA A 54 42.21 0.99 -9.09
C ALA A 54 41.72 1.38 -10.50
N ASP A 55 40.65 0.80 -10.98
CA ASP A 55 40.07 1.14 -12.30
C ASP A 55 39.54 2.58 -12.35
N LEU A 56 38.90 3.07 -11.27
CA LEU A 56 38.46 4.46 -11.19
C LEU A 56 39.63 5.43 -11.16
N GLU A 57 40.68 5.12 -10.43
CA GLU A 57 41.92 5.91 -10.39
C GLU A 57 42.60 5.90 -11.74
N ALA A 58 42.71 4.75 -12.42
CA ALA A 58 43.28 4.62 -13.75
C ALA A 58 42.51 5.41 -14.82
N GLN A 59 41.20 5.59 -14.65
CA GLN A 59 40.34 6.39 -15.52
C GLN A 59 40.38 7.89 -15.18
N GLY A 60 41.19 8.31 -14.20
CA GLY A 60 41.23 9.70 -13.71
C GLY A 60 39.91 10.20 -13.10
N ARG A 61 39.04 9.30 -12.71
CA ARG A 61 37.75 9.61 -12.08
C ARG A 61 37.94 9.58 -10.57
N PRO A 62 37.80 10.73 -9.86
CA PRO A 62 37.84 10.68 -8.41
C PRO A 62 36.72 9.77 -7.88
N ALA A 63 37.06 8.87 -6.97
CA ALA A 63 36.09 8.04 -6.28
C ALA A 63 35.09 8.96 -5.59
N LYS A 64 33.81 8.78 -5.90
CA LYS A 64 32.73 9.50 -5.21
C LYS A 64 32.61 9.00 -3.76
N ALA A 65 31.92 9.78 -2.92
CA ALA A 65 31.69 9.42 -1.53
C ALA A 65 31.20 7.97 -1.39
N PRO A 66 31.70 7.22 -0.40
CA PRO A 66 31.28 5.84 -0.18
C PRO A 66 29.80 5.79 0.20
N LEU A 67 29.07 4.87 -0.42
CA LEU A 67 27.67 4.59 -0.15
C LEU A 67 27.54 3.20 0.47
N THR A 68 26.60 3.04 1.38
CA THR A 68 26.29 1.73 1.94
C THR A 68 24.82 1.40 1.69
N ILE A 69 24.55 0.28 1.06
CA ILE A 69 23.20 -0.30 0.96
C ILE A 69 23.03 -1.26 2.13
N THR A 70 22.21 -0.90 3.10
CA THR A 70 21.91 -1.75 4.25
C THR A 70 20.52 -2.36 4.10
N HIS A 71 20.36 -3.60 4.53
CA HIS A 71 19.06 -4.22 4.68
C HIS A 71 18.93 -4.88 6.04
N THR A 72 17.88 -4.51 6.78
CA THR A 72 17.39 -5.24 7.94
C THR A 72 15.90 -5.52 7.76
N ARG A 73 15.36 -6.52 8.42
CA ARG A 73 13.91 -6.75 8.37
C ARG A 73 13.12 -5.58 8.98
N THR A 74 13.65 -4.96 10.02
CA THR A 74 12.99 -3.83 10.72
C THR A 74 12.98 -2.56 9.91
N ASP A 75 14.11 -2.18 9.32
CA ASP A 75 14.24 -0.90 8.61
C ASP A 75 13.97 -1.03 7.10
N GLY A 76 14.09 -2.25 6.59
CA GLY A 76 14.07 -2.53 5.15
C GLY A 76 15.40 -2.20 4.49
N THR A 77 15.39 -1.95 3.19
CA THR A 77 16.60 -1.62 2.42
C THR A 77 16.78 -0.12 2.34
N LEU A 78 17.92 0.37 2.81
CA LEU A 78 18.29 1.78 2.85
C LEU A 78 19.59 2.00 2.07
N VAL A 79 19.81 3.21 1.54
CA VAL A 79 21.09 3.65 1.00
C VAL A 79 21.58 4.83 1.85
N SER A 80 22.68 4.62 2.53
CA SER A 80 23.32 5.60 3.41
C SER A 80 24.56 6.22 2.73
N GLY A 81 24.97 7.41 3.17
CA GLY A 81 26.13 8.13 2.63
C GLY A 81 25.79 9.05 1.45
N SER A 82 24.61 8.97 0.89
CA SER A 82 24.15 9.86 -0.19
C SER A 82 23.80 11.25 0.34
N VAL A 83 24.18 12.27 -0.40
CA VAL A 83 23.84 13.67 -0.15
C VAL A 83 23.02 14.24 -1.32
N LYS A 84 22.23 15.27 -1.06
CA LYS A 84 21.39 15.88 -2.09
C LYS A 84 22.24 16.42 -3.24
N GLY A 85 21.98 15.93 -4.45
CA GLY A 85 22.65 16.38 -5.67
C GLY A 85 23.87 15.53 -6.08
N ASP A 86 24.16 14.42 -5.39
CA ASP A 86 25.24 13.49 -5.74
C ASP A 86 24.89 12.55 -6.91
N GLY A 87 23.63 12.55 -7.34
CA GLY A 87 23.12 11.71 -8.42
C GLY A 87 22.79 10.28 -8.01
N ALA A 88 23.01 9.89 -6.76
CA ALA A 88 22.77 8.53 -6.28
C ALA A 88 21.29 8.14 -6.36
N TYR A 89 20.39 9.08 -6.02
CA TYR A 89 18.94 8.82 -6.05
C TYR A 89 18.45 8.53 -7.47
N GLU A 90 18.87 9.33 -8.45
CA GLU A 90 18.50 9.21 -9.86
C GLU A 90 18.91 7.85 -10.42
N LEU A 91 20.06 7.32 -10.01
CA LEU A 91 20.59 6.02 -10.43
C LEU A 91 19.78 4.86 -9.86
N VAL A 92 19.28 4.95 -8.62
CA VAL A 92 18.57 3.85 -7.97
C VAL A 92 17.04 3.95 -8.10
N GLN A 93 16.50 5.10 -8.50
CA GLN A 93 15.08 5.32 -8.69
C GLN A 93 14.40 4.30 -9.62
N PRO A 94 15.01 3.88 -10.77
CA PRO A 94 14.42 2.88 -11.65
C PRO A 94 14.18 1.52 -10.97
N PHE A 95 14.94 1.20 -9.95
CA PHE A 95 14.84 -0.03 -9.17
C PHE A 95 13.85 0.05 -8.00
N ARG A 96 12.93 1.04 -8.03
CA ARG A 96 11.88 1.30 -7.03
C ARG A 96 12.37 1.90 -5.71
N PHE A 97 13.58 2.41 -5.66
CA PHE A 97 14.00 3.22 -4.54
C PHE A 97 13.28 4.58 -4.54
N ARG A 98 13.09 5.13 -3.36
CA ARG A 98 12.47 6.45 -3.13
C ARG A 98 13.33 7.24 -2.15
N ALA A 99 13.24 8.55 -2.22
CA ALA A 99 13.88 9.44 -1.25
C ALA A 99 12.83 10.06 -0.32
N SER A 100 13.19 10.19 0.96
CA SER A 100 12.39 10.85 1.98
C SER A 100 13.29 11.70 2.87
N PRO A 101 12.88 12.92 3.24
CA PRO A 101 13.72 13.81 4.06
C PRO A 101 14.14 13.22 5.40
N GLY A 102 13.34 12.35 6.01
CA GLY A 102 13.64 11.76 7.32
C GLY A 102 14.34 10.40 7.30
N ILE A 103 14.32 9.70 6.14
CA ILE A 103 14.81 8.32 6.03
C ILE A 103 16.01 8.23 5.06
N GLY A 104 16.16 9.20 4.17
CA GLY A 104 17.09 9.12 3.06
C GLY A 104 16.53 8.30 1.89
N ILE A 105 17.39 7.59 1.18
CA ILE A 105 17.02 6.73 0.06
C ILE A 105 16.67 5.34 0.58
N TYR A 106 15.49 4.83 0.21
CA TYR A 106 14.97 3.55 0.68
C TYR A 106 14.22 2.79 -0.43
N LEU A 107 14.24 1.46 -0.35
CA LEU A 107 13.43 0.59 -1.20
C LEU A 107 12.01 0.48 -0.66
N ARG A 108 11.03 0.94 -1.44
CA ARG A 108 9.62 0.92 -1.01
C ARG A 108 9.10 -0.51 -0.80
N GLY A 109 8.59 -0.76 0.40
CA GLY A 109 7.94 -2.03 0.77
C GLY A 109 8.92 -3.15 1.13
N SER A 110 10.17 -2.83 1.47
CA SER A 110 11.19 -3.79 1.92
C SER A 110 11.15 -4.09 3.42
N ARG A 111 10.46 -3.29 4.25
CA ARG A 111 10.30 -3.55 5.69
C ARG A 111 9.50 -4.83 5.93
N ASP A 112 9.90 -5.57 6.96
CA ASP A 112 9.29 -6.83 7.39
C ASP A 112 9.28 -7.90 6.29
N ARG A 113 10.23 -7.79 5.37
CA ARG A 113 10.42 -8.73 4.24
C ARG A 113 11.88 -9.09 4.14
N ARG A 114 12.14 -10.14 3.40
CA ARG A 114 13.50 -10.48 2.99
C ARG A 114 14.08 -9.44 2.04
N ALA A 115 15.41 -9.38 2.02
CA ALA A 115 16.15 -8.58 1.07
C ALA A 115 15.80 -8.96 -0.37
N ASP A 116 15.42 -7.97 -1.17
CA ASP A 116 15.27 -8.13 -2.61
C ASP A 116 16.67 -8.05 -3.25
N LEU A 117 17.37 -9.19 -3.19
CA LEU A 117 18.76 -9.29 -3.66
C LEU A 117 18.91 -8.86 -5.12
N TYR A 118 17.90 -9.09 -5.95
CA TYR A 118 17.92 -8.69 -7.35
C TYR A 118 17.95 -7.18 -7.49
N ARG A 119 17.05 -6.45 -6.78
CA ARG A 119 17.04 -4.98 -6.82
C ARG A 119 18.24 -4.35 -6.13
N ILE A 120 18.68 -4.94 -5.02
CA ILE A 120 19.88 -4.50 -4.31
C ILE A 120 21.10 -4.59 -5.23
N ARG A 121 21.28 -5.72 -5.95
CA ARG A 121 22.36 -5.89 -6.91
C ARG A 121 22.29 -4.86 -8.04
N LEU A 122 21.14 -4.70 -8.68
CA LEU A 122 20.98 -3.71 -9.75
C LEU A 122 21.29 -2.28 -9.29
N ALA A 123 20.87 -1.92 -8.08
CA ALA A 123 21.16 -0.62 -7.50
C ALA A 123 22.67 -0.45 -7.21
N ALA A 124 23.30 -1.47 -6.62
CA ALA A 124 24.74 -1.46 -6.35
C ALA A 124 25.56 -1.36 -7.64
N ASP A 125 25.21 -2.12 -8.67
CA ASP A 125 25.90 -2.11 -9.96
C ASP A 125 25.75 -0.76 -10.68
N ALA A 126 24.55 -0.16 -10.65
CA ALA A 126 24.33 1.16 -11.23
C ALA A 126 25.14 2.26 -10.51
N LEU A 127 25.17 2.23 -9.18
CA LEU A 127 25.97 3.16 -8.38
C LEU A 127 27.47 3.00 -8.63
N ARG A 128 27.98 1.75 -8.70
CA ARG A 128 29.39 1.46 -9.02
C ARG A 128 29.75 1.90 -10.42
N GLY A 129 28.87 1.61 -11.41
CA GLY A 129 29.07 2.07 -12.79
C GLY A 129 29.16 3.59 -12.92
N ALA A 130 28.57 4.34 -11.98
CA ALA A 130 28.68 5.81 -11.89
C ALA A 130 29.87 6.30 -11.05
N GLY A 131 30.72 5.38 -10.54
CA GLY A 131 31.94 5.69 -9.81
C GLY A 131 31.78 5.84 -8.29
N HIS A 132 30.66 5.39 -7.71
CA HIS A 132 30.51 5.33 -6.26
C HIS A 132 31.18 4.07 -5.70
N LEU A 133 31.81 4.19 -4.54
CA LEU A 133 32.24 3.06 -3.73
C LEU A 133 31.03 2.54 -2.98
N VAL A 134 30.55 1.33 -3.28
CA VAL A 134 29.30 0.79 -2.70
C VAL A 134 29.56 -0.46 -1.88
N ALA A 135 29.31 -0.40 -0.58
CA ALA A 135 29.19 -1.54 0.30
C ALA A 135 27.73 -2.02 0.37
N VAL A 136 27.51 -3.32 0.51
CA VAL A 136 26.18 -3.90 0.73
C VAL A 136 26.21 -4.74 1.99
N GLU A 137 25.35 -4.41 2.94
CA GLU A 137 25.23 -5.10 4.23
C GLU A 137 23.80 -5.62 4.38
N ILE A 138 23.66 -6.93 4.57
CA ILE A 138 22.36 -7.59 4.74
C ILE A 138 22.36 -8.31 6.08
N ASP A 139 21.46 -7.90 6.97
CA ASP A 139 21.23 -8.53 8.26
C ASP A 139 19.75 -8.89 8.42
N GLU A 140 19.44 -10.17 8.25
CA GLU A 140 18.09 -10.74 8.40
C GLU A 140 17.96 -11.55 9.70
N THR A 141 18.91 -11.45 10.61
CA THR A 141 18.95 -12.26 11.85
C THR A 141 17.82 -11.93 12.80
N GLN A 142 17.41 -10.67 12.84
CA GLN A 142 16.34 -10.22 13.72
C GLN A 142 15.00 -10.22 12.98
N ARG A 143 14.15 -11.16 13.37
CA ARG A 143 12.76 -11.24 12.91
C ARG A 143 11.84 -10.85 14.05
N ARG A 144 10.97 -9.89 13.83
CA ARG A 144 9.89 -9.56 14.75
C ARG A 144 8.59 -10.28 14.39
N ALA A 145 7.71 -10.44 15.37
CA ALA A 145 6.40 -11.03 15.15
C ALA A 145 5.58 -10.23 14.13
N PHE A 146 4.81 -10.91 13.29
CA PHE A 146 3.97 -10.25 12.28
C PHE A 146 2.95 -9.30 12.91
N ALA A 147 2.44 -9.63 14.09
CA ALA A 147 1.53 -8.75 14.84
C ALA A 147 2.15 -7.39 15.17
N GLU A 148 3.42 -7.37 15.60
CA GLU A 148 4.15 -6.12 15.87
C GLU A 148 4.36 -5.30 14.59
N ALA A 149 4.70 -5.97 13.48
CA ALA A 149 4.85 -5.32 12.19
C ALA A 149 3.54 -4.69 11.70
N GLU A 150 2.40 -5.34 11.95
CA GLU A 150 1.07 -4.80 11.63
C GLU A 150 0.70 -3.63 12.54
N GLN A 151 1.01 -3.72 13.86
CA GLN A 151 0.77 -2.61 14.77
C GLN A 151 1.58 -1.37 14.37
N ASP A 152 2.87 -1.51 14.13
CA ASP A 152 3.71 -0.43 13.62
C ASP A 152 3.18 0.20 12.31
N ARG A 153 2.57 -0.63 11.47
CA ARG A 153 1.96 -0.15 10.21
C ARG A 153 0.73 0.67 10.49
N ALA A 154 -0.10 0.25 11.44
CA ALA A 154 -1.26 1.00 11.90
C ALA A 154 -0.85 2.34 12.51
N ASP A 155 0.14 2.33 13.42
CA ASP A 155 0.65 3.53 14.07
C ASP A 155 1.22 4.54 13.05
N ARG A 156 1.97 4.05 12.06
CA ARG A 156 2.46 4.91 10.97
C ARG A 156 1.34 5.48 10.09
N ALA A 157 0.22 4.76 9.94
CA ALA A 157 -0.94 5.29 9.22
C ALA A 157 -1.64 6.37 10.04
N ALA A 158 -1.84 6.15 11.35
CA ALA A 158 -2.41 7.13 12.27
C ALA A 158 -1.56 8.41 12.34
N ASN A 159 -0.26 8.28 12.57
CA ASN A 159 0.66 9.43 12.60
C ASN A 159 0.67 10.22 11.27
N ARG A 160 0.50 9.52 10.15
CA ARG A 160 0.40 10.18 8.84
C ARG A 160 -0.92 10.93 8.69
N ALA A 161 -2.03 10.36 9.17
CA ALA A 161 -3.33 11.02 9.15
C ALA A 161 -3.29 12.31 9.98
N GLU A 162 -2.77 12.23 11.21
CA GLU A 162 -2.60 13.38 12.10
C GLU A 162 -1.70 14.47 11.49
N TYR A 163 -0.52 14.08 10.96
CA TYR A 163 0.39 15.03 10.32
C TYR A 163 -0.26 15.78 9.16
N PHE A 164 -0.99 15.07 8.28
CA PHE A 164 -1.65 15.72 7.16
C PHE A 164 -2.88 16.51 7.58
N GLY A 165 -3.62 16.07 8.60
CA GLY A 165 -4.71 16.82 9.20
C GLY A 165 -4.23 18.16 9.74
N ALA A 166 -3.24 18.14 10.63
CA ALA A 166 -2.66 19.37 11.19
C ALA A 166 -2.04 20.30 10.12
N ARG A 167 -1.52 19.72 9.04
CA ARG A 167 -1.00 20.52 7.91
C ARG A 167 -2.13 21.14 7.09
N ALA A 168 -3.24 20.45 6.89
CA ALA A 168 -4.42 20.98 6.22
C ALA A 168 -5.00 22.17 6.98
N GLU A 169 -5.16 22.06 8.29
CA GLU A 169 -5.65 23.14 9.15
C GLU A 169 -4.76 24.39 9.08
N ARG A 170 -3.44 24.21 9.09
CA ARG A 170 -2.51 25.36 8.97
C ARG A 170 -2.66 26.08 7.63
N PHE A 171 -2.78 25.34 6.52
CA PHE A 171 -2.99 25.95 5.22
C PHE A 171 -4.37 26.60 5.11
N GLN A 172 -5.41 25.98 5.68
CA GLN A 172 -6.76 26.55 5.72
C GLN A 172 -6.75 27.88 6.48
N THR A 173 -6.19 27.91 7.70
CA THR A 173 -6.10 29.13 8.52
C THR A 173 -5.34 30.24 7.79
N SER A 174 -4.24 29.90 7.12
CA SER A 174 -3.46 30.87 6.34
C SER A 174 -4.22 31.40 5.12
N SER A 175 -4.94 30.51 4.42
CA SER A 175 -5.81 30.86 3.30
C SER A 175 -6.90 31.85 3.73
N ASP A 176 -7.62 31.53 4.80
CA ASP A 176 -8.70 32.36 5.34
C ASP A 176 -8.19 33.75 5.76
N ALA A 177 -7.04 33.79 6.44
CA ALA A 177 -6.42 35.05 6.85
C ALA A 177 -6.05 35.95 5.65
N LYS A 178 -5.52 35.34 4.56
CA LYS A 178 -5.22 36.11 3.33
C LYS A 178 -6.45 36.58 2.60
N TRP A 179 -7.46 35.71 2.54
CA TRP A 179 -8.76 36.07 1.96
C TRP A 179 -9.38 37.24 2.67
N GLU A 180 -9.48 37.19 4.00
CA GLU A 180 -10.05 38.30 4.79
C GLU A 180 -9.24 39.59 4.65
N ARG A 181 -7.91 39.52 4.64
CA ARG A 181 -7.05 40.68 4.41
C ARG A 181 -7.27 41.29 3.01
N GLY A 182 -7.45 40.45 1.98
CA GLY A 182 -7.83 40.93 0.65
C GLY A 182 -9.18 41.60 0.63
N ARG A 183 -10.18 41.04 1.33
CA ARG A 183 -11.53 41.63 1.49
C ARG A 183 -11.51 42.98 2.24
N GLU A 184 -10.71 43.12 3.29
CA GLU A 184 -10.57 44.37 4.00
C GLU A 184 -10.07 45.49 3.09
N ILE A 185 -9.07 45.20 2.24
CA ILE A 185 -8.56 46.18 1.27
C ILE A 185 -9.67 46.60 0.28
N THR A 186 -10.40 45.63 -0.28
CA THR A 186 -11.43 45.91 -1.29
C THR A 186 -12.69 46.57 -0.68
N ARG A 187 -13.00 46.24 0.57
CA ARG A 187 -14.15 46.84 1.30
C ARG A 187 -14.05 48.38 1.36
N GLY A 188 -12.85 48.91 1.50
CA GLY A 188 -12.61 50.37 1.56
C GLY A 188 -12.99 51.11 0.28
N TYR A 189 -13.13 50.39 -0.84
CA TYR A 189 -13.48 51.00 -2.13
C TYR A 189 -14.92 50.76 -2.56
N GLY A 190 -15.71 49.97 -1.82
CA GLY A 190 -17.15 49.76 -2.05
C GLY A 190 -17.52 49.24 -3.43
N GLY A 191 -16.57 48.68 -4.18
CA GLY A 191 -16.74 48.24 -5.58
C GLY A 191 -16.64 49.35 -6.61
N GLU A 192 -16.28 50.57 -6.20
CA GLU A 192 -16.10 51.69 -7.14
C GLU A 192 -14.96 51.40 -8.15
N PRO A 193 -15.14 51.70 -9.42
CA PRO A 193 -14.07 51.61 -10.41
C PRO A 193 -12.96 52.66 -10.15
N VAL A 194 -11.76 52.35 -10.59
CA VAL A 194 -10.62 53.28 -10.49
C VAL A 194 -10.90 54.55 -11.30
N LYS A 195 -10.93 55.70 -10.64
CA LYS A 195 -11.08 57.01 -11.28
C LYS A 195 -9.70 57.46 -11.78
N VAL A 196 -9.38 57.19 -13.04
CA VAL A 196 -8.04 57.27 -13.63
C VAL A 196 -7.44 58.68 -13.51
N ASP A 197 -8.24 59.73 -13.64
CA ASP A 197 -7.81 61.13 -13.58
C ASP A 197 -7.77 61.71 -12.16
N HIS A 198 -8.06 60.91 -11.13
CA HIS A 198 -8.07 61.35 -9.74
C HIS A 198 -6.69 61.11 -9.08
N TYR A 199 -6.25 61.99 -8.20
CA TYR A 199 -4.97 61.89 -7.51
C TYR A 199 -4.78 60.59 -6.73
N SER A 200 -5.85 59.91 -6.34
CA SER A 200 -5.81 58.64 -5.61
C SER A 200 -5.74 57.40 -6.53
N ALA A 201 -5.80 57.55 -7.86
CA ALA A 201 -5.88 56.46 -8.80
C ALA A 201 -4.73 55.42 -8.62
N ASN A 202 -3.51 55.89 -8.50
CA ASN A 202 -2.32 55.06 -8.31
C ASN A 202 -2.35 54.30 -6.97
N ARG A 203 -2.94 54.86 -5.93
CA ARG A 203 -3.10 54.16 -4.65
C ARG A 203 -4.17 53.09 -4.76
N HIS A 204 -5.29 53.41 -5.36
CA HIS A 204 -6.40 52.48 -5.57
C HIS A 204 -5.94 51.28 -6.40
N MET A 205 -5.23 51.51 -7.52
CA MET A 205 -4.68 50.42 -8.35
C MET A 205 -3.73 49.50 -7.56
N ARG A 206 -2.79 50.08 -6.81
CA ARG A 206 -1.85 49.28 -5.98
C ARG A 206 -2.55 48.45 -4.92
N ASP A 207 -3.63 49.00 -4.31
CA ASP A 207 -4.39 48.29 -3.30
C ASP A 207 -5.21 47.12 -3.92
N LEU A 208 -5.78 47.33 -5.12
CA LEU A 208 -6.44 46.25 -5.87
C LEU A 208 -5.46 45.17 -6.31
N GLU A 209 -4.28 45.53 -6.78
CA GLU A 209 -3.22 44.56 -7.13
C GLU A 209 -2.79 43.75 -5.90
N ARG A 210 -2.62 44.41 -4.74
CA ARG A 210 -2.31 43.74 -3.47
C ARG A 210 -3.43 42.78 -3.05
N ALA A 211 -4.67 43.21 -3.13
CA ALA A 211 -5.82 42.34 -2.81
C ALA A 211 -5.89 41.13 -3.75
N HIS A 212 -5.72 41.34 -5.06
CA HIS A 212 -5.69 40.30 -6.06
C HIS A 212 -4.56 39.30 -5.79
N GLY A 213 -3.35 39.76 -5.43
CA GLY A 213 -2.23 38.93 -5.02
C GLY A 213 -2.56 38.08 -3.78
N LEU A 214 -3.25 38.64 -2.78
CA LEU A 214 -3.71 37.93 -1.58
C LEU A 214 -4.75 36.85 -1.92
N PHE A 215 -5.72 37.15 -2.77
CA PHE A 215 -6.71 36.18 -3.24
C PHE A 215 -6.06 35.02 -4.00
N GLY A 216 -5.08 35.31 -4.87
CA GLY A 216 -4.32 34.28 -5.58
C GLY A 216 -3.53 33.34 -4.64
N GLN A 217 -2.88 33.93 -3.61
CA GLN A 217 -2.20 33.14 -2.58
C GLN A 217 -3.16 32.33 -1.73
N SER A 218 -4.31 32.90 -1.34
CA SER A 218 -5.37 32.22 -0.61
C SER A 218 -5.85 30.99 -1.39
N ALA A 219 -6.15 31.12 -2.68
CA ALA A 219 -6.59 30.00 -3.52
C ALA A 219 -5.53 28.89 -3.64
N GLN A 220 -4.24 29.24 -3.71
CA GLN A 220 -3.14 28.26 -3.73
C GLN A 220 -3.06 27.50 -2.41
N GLU A 221 -3.17 28.18 -1.27
CA GLU A 221 -3.14 27.57 0.05
C GLU A 221 -4.38 26.72 0.31
N GLN A 222 -5.55 27.12 -0.17
CA GLN A 222 -6.76 26.31 -0.13
C GLN A 222 -6.55 24.97 -0.88
N ALA A 223 -5.96 25.01 -2.07
CA ALA A 223 -5.67 23.81 -2.84
C ALA A 223 -4.66 22.89 -2.13
N GLU A 224 -3.70 23.46 -1.37
CA GLU A 224 -2.79 22.67 -0.53
C GLU A 224 -3.51 22.07 0.68
N ALA A 225 -4.42 22.83 1.33
CA ALA A 225 -5.25 22.34 2.41
C ALA A 225 -6.09 21.14 1.98
N ASP A 226 -6.81 21.26 0.85
CA ASP A 226 -7.65 20.19 0.29
C ASP A 226 -6.83 18.94 -0.05
N ARG A 227 -5.63 19.11 -0.61
CA ARG A 227 -4.70 18.02 -0.91
C ARG A 227 -4.22 17.30 0.35
N CYS A 228 -3.91 18.06 1.39
CA CYS A 228 -3.51 17.50 2.68
C CYS A 228 -4.68 16.80 3.36
N ALA A 229 -5.88 17.37 3.36
CA ALA A 229 -7.09 16.75 3.90
C ALA A 229 -7.40 15.42 3.21
N GLY A 230 -7.32 15.36 1.88
CA GLY A 230 -7.49 14.12 1.12
C GLY A 230 -6.46 13.04 1.48
N ARG A 231 -5.22 13.43 1.80
CA ARG A 231 -4.18 12.51 2.26
C ARG A 231 -4.44 12.01 3.69
N ALA A 232 -4.97 12.85 4.57
CA ALA A 232 -5.37 12.46 5.93
C ALA A 232 -6.48 11.40 5.87
N VAL A 233 -7.56 11.68 5.15
CA VAL A 233 -8.67 10.74 4.92
C VAL A 233 -8.18 9.41 4.32
N THR A 234 -7.28 9.46 3.34
CA THR A 234 -6.71 8.24 2.74
C THR A 234 -5.92 7.41 3.76
N ALA A 235 -5.20 8.07 4.67
CA ALA A 235 -4.43 7.39 5.71
C ALA A 235 -5.34 6.77 6.78
N GLU A 236 -6.42 7.42 7.18
CA GLU A 236 -7.44 6.91 8.11
C GLU A 236 -8.16 5.68 7.52
N HIS A 237 -8.60 5.77 6.27
CA HIS A 237 -9.28 4.66 5.59
C HIS A 237 -8.37 3.45 5.34
N TYR A 238 -7.04 3.62 5.45
CA TYR A 238 -6.09 2.54 5.23
C TYR A 238 -6.34 1.36 6.17
N GLU A 239 -6.54 1.60 7.47
CA GLU A 239 -6.79 0.55 8.45
C GLU A 239 -8.16 -0.11 8.26
N GLN A 240 -9.20 0.67 8.00
CA GLN A 240 -10.54 0.15 7.70
C GLN A 240 -10.50 -0.81 6.51
N HIS A 241 -9.84 -0.40 5.41
CA HIS A 241 -9.67 -1.24 4.24
C HIS A 241 -8.83 -2.48 4.54
N ARG A 242 -7.77 -2.34 5.37
CA ARG A 242 -6.87 -3.45 5.70
C ARG A 242 -7.55 -4.51 6.57
N ARG A 243 -8.44 -4.12 7.47
CA ARG A 243 -9.24 -5.00 8.34
C ARG A 243 -10.57 -5.43 7.71
N ASN A 244 -10.89 -4.94 6.52
CA ASN A 244 -12.09 -5.38 5.82
C ASN A 244 -12.05 -6.90 5.61
N GLN A 245 -13.12 -7.60 6.02
CA GLN A 245 -13.16 -9.06 6.04
C GLN A 245 -12.97 -9.66 4.65
N GLY A 246 -13.64 -9.12 3.65
CA GLY A 246 -13.49 -9.61 2.28
C GLY A 246 -12.08 -9.46 1.73
N VAL A 247 -11.41 -8.34 2.07
CA VAL A 247 -9.99 -8.14 1.72
C VAL A 247 -9.11 -9.13 2.48
N THR A 248 -9.43 -9.39 3.75
CA THR A 248 -8.67 -10.30 4.62
C THR A 248 -8.82 -11.74 4.17
N LEU A 249 -10.02 -12.19 3.79
CA LEU A 249 -10.25 -13.53 3.25
C LEU A 249 -9.45 -13.77 1.95
N ARG A 250 -9.47 -12.81 1.00
CA ARG A 250 -8.65 -12.90 -0.22
C ARG A 250 -7.15 -12.90 0.06
N ARG A 251 -6.72 -12.19 1.12
CA ARG A 251 -5.33 -12.23 1.60
C ARG A 251 -4.97 -13.60 2.14
N LEU A 252 -5.83 -14.18 2.99
CA LEU A 252 -5.65 -15.52 3.54
C LEU A 252 -5.55 -16.57 2.43
N GLU A 253 -6.46 -16.56 1.44
CA GLU A 253 -6.39 -17.48 0.30
C GLU A 253 -5.04 -17.39 -0.44
N ARG A 254 -4.52 -16.16 -0.63
CA ARG A 254 -3.22 -15.94 -1.27
C ARG A 254 -2.08 -16.47 -0.41
N LEU A 255 -2.05 -16.13 0.87
CA LEU A 255 -1.01 -16.60 1.80
C LEU A 255 -1.00 -18.12 1.91
N GLN A 256 -2.16 -18.76 1.96
CA GLN A 256 -2.28 -20.22 1.95
C GLN A 256 -1.80 -20.84 0.62
N ALA A 257 -2.05 -20.17 -0.51
CA ALA A 257 -1.52 -20.61 -1.80
C ALA A 257 0.01 -20.46 -1.87
N ASP A 258 0.55 -19.37 -1.33
CA ASP A 258 1.99 -19.14 -1.23
C ASP A 258 2.65 -20.17 -0.30
N ARG A 259 2.04 -20.48 0.85
CA ARG A 259 2.52 -21.56 1.74
C ARG A 259 2.59 -22.91 1.01
N ARG A 260 1.51 -23.32 0.34
CA ARG A 260 1.52 -24.58 -0.45
C ARG A 260 2.58 -24.57 -1.57
N ARG A 261 2.92 -23.39 -2.12
CA ARG A 261 4.01 -23.26 -3.09
C ARG A 261 5.36 -23.53 -2.44
N VAL A 262 5.61 -22.95 -1.26
CA VAL A 262 6.85 -23.18 -0.50
C VAL A 262 6.97 -24.64 -0.10
N GLU A 263 5.91 -25.28 0.39
CA GLU A 263 5.87 -26.71 0.73
C GLU A 263 6.24 -27.59 -0.47
N ARG A 264 5.72 -27.27 -1.68
CA ARG A 264 6.11 -27.98 -2.90
C ARG A 264 7.58 -27.75 -3.26
N GLN A 265 8.09 -26.52 -3.12
CA GLN A 265 9.49 -26.21 -3.38
C GLN A 265 10.42 -26.96 -2.42
N GLN A 266 10.03 -27.12 -1.14
CA GLN A 266 10.76 -27.94 -0.18
C GLN A 266 10.85 -29.39 -0.66
N ALA A 267 9.72 -30.00 -1.05
CA ALA A 267 9.68 -31.37 -1.56
C ALA A 267 10.52 -31.54 -2.84
N GLU A 268 10.39 -30.64 -3.81
CA GLU A 268 11.17 -30.62 -5.06
C GLU A 268 12.67 -30.46 -4.79
N THR A 269 13.05 -29.69 -3.77
CA THR A 269 14.46 -29.50 -3.39
C THR A 269 15.05 -30.75 -2.78
N VAL A 270 14.31 -31.48 -1.93
CA VAL A 270 14.71 -32.76 -1.36
C VAL A 270 14.83 -33.81 -2.47
N GLU A 271 13.85 -33.94 -3.35
CA GLU A 271 13.88 -34.86 -4.50
C GLU A 271 15.08 -34.59 -5.43
N ALA A 272 15.41 -33.29 -5.65
CA ALA A 272 16.55 -32.90 -6.46
C ALA A 272 17.89 -33.33 -5.81
N ALA A 273 17.98 -33.29 -4.49
CA ALA A 273 19.16 -33.77 -3.76
C ALA A 273 19.26 -35.31 -3.79
N GLU A 274 18.15 -36.02 -3.59
CA GLU A 274 18.10 -37.49 -3.70
C GLU A 274 18.50 -37.96 -5.11
N ALA A 275 18.14 -37.18 -6.14
CA ALA A 275 18.57 -37.45 -7.52
C ALA A 275 20.01 -36.99 -7.82
N GLY A 276 20.79 -36.56 -6.82
CA GLY A 276 22.20 -36.14 -6.98
C GLY A 276 22.36 -34.80 -7.73
N ARG A 277 21.31 -34.02 -7.90
CA ARG A 277 21.33 -32.70 -8.60
C ARG A 277 21.76 -31.57 -7.70
N LEU A 278 21.78 -31.77 -6.38
CA LEU A 278 22.21 -30.79 -5.37
C LEU A 278 23.23 -31.41 -4.43
N THR A 279 24.19 -30.61 -3.99
CA THR A 279 25.09 -31.00 -2.91
C THR A 279 24.38 -30.95 -1.56
N PRO A 280 24.86 -31.72 -0.55
CA PRO A 280 24.27 -31.65 0.81
C PRO A 280 24.26 -30.26 1.42
N GLU A 281 25.30 -29.47 1.16
CA GLU A 281 25.43 -28.08 1.65
C GLU A 281 24.39 -27.17 0.97
N ALA A 282 24.23 -27.30 -0.37
CA ALA A 282 23.23 -26.53 -1.11
C ALA A 282 21.80 -26.94 -0.73
N LEU A 283 21.57 -28.22 -0.41
CA LEU A 283 20.29 -28.68 0.14
C LEU A 283 20.00 -28.01 1.50
N ALA A 284 20.97 -28.08 2.41
CA ALA A 284 20.81 -27.51 3.75
C ALA A 284 20.50 -25.99 3.69
N GLU A 285 21.26 -25.24 2.88
CA GLU A 285 21.03 -23.81 2.67
C GLU A 285 19.64 -23.53 2.09
N ALA A 286 19.22 -24.28 1.09
CA ALA A 286 17.92 -24.11 0.45
C ALA A 286 16.76 -24.41 1.42
N LEU A 287 16.86 -25.47 2.22
CA LEU A 287 15.84 -25.83 3.20
C LEU A 287 15.72 -24.79 4.31
N VAL A 288 16.83 -24.35 4.90
CA VAL A 288 16.81 -23.28 5.92
C VAL A 288 16.06 -22.05 5.40
N ARG A 289 16.28 -21.68 4.16
CA ARG A 289 15.60 -20.54 3.54
C ARG A 289 14.11 -20.79 3.35
N LEU A 290 13.73 -21.96 2.85
CA LEU A 290 12.33 -22.31 2.62
C LEU A 290 11.57 -22.49 3.94
N ASP A 291 12.21 -23.04 4.99
CA ASP A 291 11.64 -23.17 6.32
C ASP A 291 11.34 -21.80 6.94
N ALA A 292 12.26 -20.85 6.78
CA ALA A 292 12.04 -19.48 7.24
C ALA A 292 10.90 -18.79 6.46
N ASP A 293 10.78 -18.99 5.13
CA ASP A 293 9.66 -18.49 4.34
C ASP A 293 8.33 -19.13 4.76
N HIS A 294 8.35 -20.44 5.02
CA HIS A 294 7.17 -21.16 5.52
C HIS A 294 6.71 -20.62 6.88
N ALA A 295 7.66 -20.43 7.81
CA ALA A 295 7.37 -19.89 9.14
C ALA A 295 6.79 -18.46 9.06
N ASP A 296 7.33 -17.60 8.16
CA ASP A 296 6.79 -16.26 7.93
C ASP A 296 5.34 -16.28 7.42
N LEU A 297 5.04 -17.22 6.52
CA LEU A 297 3.68 -17.39 5.99
C LEU A 297 2.71 -17.92 7.06
N CYS A 298 3.15 -18.88 7.88
CA CYS A 298 2.34 -19.40 8.98
C CYS A 298 1.99 -18.31 10.00
N ASP A 299 2.95 -17.47 10.39
CA ASP A 299 2.73 -16.37 11.32
C ASP A 299 1.72 -15.35 10.76
N GLN A 300 1.85 -14.99 9.46
CA GLN A 300 0.90 -14.12 8.78
C GLN A 300 -0.50 -14.72 8.70
N ILE A 301 -0.61 -16.00 8.35
CA ILE A 301 -1.90 -16.71 8.26
C ILE A 301 -2.57 -16.72 9.62
N GLY A 302 -1.85 -17.17 10.67
CA GLY A 302 -2.40 -17.22 12.03
C GLY A 302 -2.85 -15.86 12.57
N TYR A 303 -2.16 -14.78 12.23
CA TYR A 303 -2.59 -13.43 12.57
C TYR A 303 -3.94 -13.08 11.93
N TRP A 304 -4.05 -13.28 10.61
CA TRP A 304 -5.27 -12.91 9.88
C TRP A 304 -6.46 -13.82 10.19
N GLU A 305 -6.21 -15.10 10.51
CA GLU A 305 -7.26 -16.01 11.01
C GLU A 305 -7.82 -15.52 12.35
N ARG A 306 -6.97 -15.06 13.26
CA ARG A 306 -7.44 -14.45 14.52
C ARG A 306 -8.26 -13.17 14.30
N VAL A 307 -7.83 -12.32 13.34
CA VAL A 307 -8.59 -11.09 12.98
C VAL A 307 -9.99 -11.44 12.46
N ILE A 308 -10.10 -12.48 11.63
CA ILE A 308 -11.41 -12.96 11.15
C ILE A 308 -12.25 -13.52 12.29
N ALA A 309 -11.69 -14.40 13.12
CA ALA A 309 -12.40 -14.99 14.26
C ALA A 309 -12.90 -13.94 15.26
N GLN A 310 -12.10 -12.88 15.49
CA GLN A 310 -12.52 -11.77 16.32
C GLN A 310 -13.71 -11.01 15.70
N ALA A 311 -13.67 -10.72 14.40
CA ALA A 311 -14.76 -10.03 13.71
C ALA A 311 -16.06 -10.87 13.73
N GLU A 312 -15.97 -12.20 13.59
CA GLU A 312 -17.12 -13.11 13.73
C GLU A 312 -17.68 -13.09 15.15
N ALA A 313 -16.82 -13.09 16.17
CA ALA A 313 -17.23 -12.98 17.57
C ALA A 313 -17.91 -11.62 17.88
N GLU A 314 -17.54 -10.56 17.19
CA GLU A 314 -18.16 -9.23 17.24
C GLU A 314 -19.49 -9.15 16.44
N GLY A 315 -19.94 -10.26 15.87
CA GLY A 315 -21.23 -10.37 15.15
C GLY A 315 -21.17 -10.00 13.67
N VAL A 316 -20.00 -9.83 13.09
CA VAL A 316 -19.87 -9.60 11.65
C VAL A 316 -20.05 -10.90 10.90
N LYS A 317 -21.12 -11.01 10.14
CA LYS A 317 -21.41 -12.21 9.36
C LYS A 317 -20.54 -12.27 8.11
N LEU A 318 -19.80 -13.36 7.96
CA LEU A 318 -19.10 -13.72 6.75
C LEU A 318 -20.02 -14.56 5.86
N TRP A 319 -20.29 -14.04 4.67
CA TRP A 319 -21.13 -14.72 3.71
C TRP A 319 -20.34 -15.76 2.90
N GLY A 320 -20.95 -16.93 2.70
CA GLY A 320 -20.38 -18.03 1.92
C GLY A 320 -21.44 -18.72 1.06
N PRO A 321 -21.04 -19.75 0.29
CA PRO A 321 -21.97 -20.45 -0.60
C PRO A 321 -23.09 -21.18 0.16
N GLY A 322 -22.87 -21.59 1.41
CA GLY A 322 -23.88 -22.25 2.23
C GLY A 322 -24.96 -21.31 2.80
N ASP A 323 -24.78 -20.01 2.66
CA ASP A 323 -25.73 -19.02 3.19
C ASP A 323 -26.83 -18.62 2.19
N PHE A 324 -26.78 -19.10 0.95
CA PHE A 324 -27.69 -18.65 -0.11
C PHE A 324 -28.29 -19.82 -0.88
N GLU A 325 -29.53 -19.61 -1.32
CA GLU A 325 -30.21 -20.46 -2.27
C GLU A 325 -30.63 -19.65 -3.50
N PRO A 326 -30.79 -20.30 -4.67
CA PRO A 326 -31.39 -19.65 -5.83
C PRO A 326 -32.79 -19.09 -5.51
N GLY A 327 -33.03 -17.83 -5.84
CA GLY A 327 -34.25 -17.11 -5.49
C GLY A 327 -34.14 -16.22 -4.27
N ASP A 328 -33.13 -16.39 -3.42
CA ASP A 328 -32.81 -15.41 -2.36
C ASP A 328 -32.39 -14.07 -2.96
N PHE A 329 -32.40 -13.04 -2.12
CA PHE A 329 -31.90 -11.72 -2.50
C PHE A 329 -30.68 -11.35 -1.67
N VAL A 330 -29.65 -10.87 -2.35
CA VAL A 330 -28.42 -10.36 -1.71
C VAL A 330 -28.42 -8.85 -1.71
N ARG A 331 -28.08 -8.24 -0.57
CA ARG A 331 -27.87 -6.81 -0.46
C ARG A 331 -26.44 -6.47 -0.87
N SER A 332 -26.28 -5.51 -1.77
CA SER A 332 -24.99 -4.97 -2.16
C SER A 332 -25.13 -3.45 -2.28
N GLY A 333 -24.58 -2.71 -1.28
CA GLY A 333 -24.86 -1.29 -1.10
C GLY A 333 -26.36 -1.05 -0.85
N SER A 334 -26.97 -0.17 -1.62
CA SER A 334 -28.42 0.14 -1.54
C SER A 334 -29.32 -0.81 -2.35
N ARG A 335 -28.76 -1.80 -3.04
CA ARG A 335 -29.49 -2.67 -3.98
C ARG A 335 -29.73 -4.05 -3.40
N LEU A 336 -30.90 -4.62 -3.72
CA LEU A 336 -31.26 -6.02 -3.53
C LEU A 336 -31.24 -6.73 -4.89
N LEU A 337 -30.44 -7.80 -5.00
CA LEU A 337 -30.22 -8.53 -6.23
C LEU A 337 -30.61 -9.99 -6.04
N GLU A 338 -31.49 -10.54 -6.89
CA GLU A 338 -31.90 -11.94 -6.85
C GLU A 338 -30.69 -12.87 -7.11
N VAL A 339 -30.54 -13.91 -6.31
CA VAL A 339 -29.55 -14.96 -6.52
C VAL A 339 -30.06 -15.92 -7.58
N LEU A 340 -29.49 -15.87 -8.76
CA LEU A 340 -29.82 -16.76 -9.88
C LEU A 340 -29.09 -18.11 -9.75
N ARG A 341 -27.87 -18.08 -9.22
CA ARG A 341 -27.02 -19.25 -9.01
C ARG A 341 -25.99 -18.97 -7.91
N VAL A 342 -25.76 -19.97 -7.08
CA VAL A 342 -24.71 -19.98 -6.06
C VAL A 342 -23.46 -20.66 -6.65
N ASN A 343 -22.32 -19.99 -6.62
CA ASN A 343 -21.04 -20.51 -7.07
C ASN A 343 -20.07 -20.59 -5.87
N LYS A 344 -18.95 -21.27 -6.04
CA LYS A 344 -17.95 -21.44 -4.96
C LYS A 344 -17.44 -20.12 -4.33
N LYS A 345 -17.33 -19.04 -5.11
CA LYS A 345 -16.76 -17.73 -4.65
C LYS A 345 -17.67 -16.53 -4.91
N THR A 346 -18.79 -16.71 -5.58
CA THR A 346 -19.67 -15.62 -6.00
C THR A 346 -21.13 -16.10 -6.07
N VAL A 347 -22.06 -15.18 -6.00
CA VAL A 347 -23.43 -15.41 -6.48
C VAL A 347 -23.59 -14.82 -7.88
N THR A 348 -24.33 -15.50 -8.74
CA THR A 348 -24.76 -14.96 -10.04
C THR A 348 -26.05 -14.18 -9.83
N VAL A 349 -26.08 -12.94 -10.26
CA VAL A 349 -27.20 -12.01 -10.08
C VAL A 349 -27.59 -11.39 -11.40
N PRO A 350 -28.79 -10.80 -11.55
CA PRO A 350 -29.14 -10.02 -12.72
C PRO A 350 -28.14 -8.87 -12.92
N GLY A 351 -27.66 -8.71 -14.16
CA GLY A 351 -26.73 -7.64 -14.53
C GLY A 351 -27.46 -6.41 -15.07
N GLY A 352 -26.81 -5.26 -15.02
CA GLY A 352 -27.25 -4.01 -15.61
C GLY A 352 -27.20 -2.83 -14.65
N PRO A 353 -26.80 -1.65 -15.13
CA PRO A 353 -26.74 -0.43 -14.31
C PRO A 353 -28.14 0.11 -13.98
N GLU A 354 -29.14 -0.17 -14.81
CA GLU A 354 -30.49 0.43 -14.75
C GLU A 354 -31.53 -0.40 -13.98
N ALA A 355 -31.16 -1.59 -13.50
CA ALA A 355 -32.03 -2.30 -12.58
C ALA A 355 -32.19 -1.45 -11.32
N GLY A 356 -33.42 -1.07 -10.97
CA GLY A 356 -33.76 -0.25 -9.79
C GLY A 356 -33.21 -0.80 -8.48
N PRO A 357 -33.70 -0.36 -7.32
CA PRO A 357 -33.21 -0.80 -6.03
C PRO A 357 -33.36 -2.31 -5.81
N ILE A 358 -34.32 -2.94 -6.49
CA ILE A 358 -34.54 -4.41 -6.48
C ILE A 358 -34.38 -4.92 -7.91
N ALA A 359 -33.38 -5.78 -8.15
CA ALA A 359 -33.17 -6.43 -9.44
C ALA A 359 -33.44 -7.93 -9.32
N SER A 360 -34.40 -8.42 -10.08
CA SER A 360 -34.81 -9.81 -10.14
C SER A 360 -34.78 -10.35 -11.59
N LYS A 361 -34.91 -11.67 -11.72
CA LYS A 361 -35.10 -12.32 -13.02
C LYS A 361 -36.35 -11.79 -13.75
N ALA A 362 -37.35 -11.37 -13.00
CA ALA A 362 -38.64 -10.91 -13.57
C ALA A 362 -38.60 -9.47 -14.09
N ASN A 363 -37.84 -8.56 -13.42
CA ASN A 363 -37.80 -7.12 -13.75
C ASN A 363 -36.52 -6.66 -14.42
N ARG A 364 -35.61 -7.59 -14.78
CA ARG A 364 -34.35 -7.22 -15.46
C ARG A 364 -34.60 -6.74 -16.88
N GLN A 365 -33.95 -5.64 -17.24
CA GLN A 365 -34.00 -5.07 -18.57
C GLN A 365 -33.12 -5.85 -19.59
N TYR A 366 -32.03 -6.45 -19.12
CA TYR A 366 -31.06 -7.17 -19.93
C TYR A 366 -30.95 -8.64 -19.50
N SER A 367 -30.69 -9.53 -20.48
CA SER A 367 -30.56 -10.97 -20.26
C SER A 367 -29.20 -11.39 -19.67
N TRP A 368 -28.20 -10.50 -19.58
CA TRP A 368 -26.89 -10.83 -19.06
C TRP A 368 -26.86 -10.85 -17.53
N ASN A 369 -25.94 -11.62 -16.99
CA ASN A 369 -25.80 -11.87 -15.57
C ASN A 369 -24.47 -11.32 -15.06
N GLY A 370 -24.49 -10.75 -13.87
CA GLY A 370 -23.31 -10.34 -13.12
C GLY A 370 -22.83 -11.43 -12.17
N LYS A 371 -21.60 -11.33 -11.71
CA LYS A 371 -21.05 -12.13 -10.62
C LYS A 371 -20.76 -11.21 -9.45
N LEU A 372 -21.43 -11.43 -8.32
CA LEU A 372 -21.21 -10.69 -7.08
C LEU A 372 -20.38 -11.57 -6.11
N PRO A 373 -19.16 -11.18 -5.74
CA PRO A 373 -18.36 -11.87 -4.75
C PRO A 373 -19.01 -11.78 -3.36
N TYR A 374 -18.89 -12.82 -2.55
CA TYR A 374 -19.49 -12.88 -1.21
C TYR A 374 -19.01 -11.74 -0.29
N ASP A 375 -17.78 -11.28 -0.45
CA ASP A 375 -17.21 -10.15 0.30
C ASP A 375 -17.86 -8.78 0.01
N LYS A 376 -18.69 -8.70 -1.01
CA LYS A 376 -19.48 -7.50 -1.35
C LYS A 376 -20.95 -7.62 -0.90
N VAL A 377 -21.32 -8.75 -0.33
CA VAL A 377 -22.67 -8.97 0.21
C VAL A 377 -22.76 -8.39 1.62
N THR A 378 -23.68 -7.49 1.84
CA THR A 378 -23.93 -6.85 3.14
C THR A 378 -25.16 -7.38 3.88
N GLY A 379 -25.98 -8.21 3.20
CA GLY A 379 -27.17 -8.80 3.79
C GLY A 379 -27.81 -9.84 2.87
N ARG A 380 -28.68 -10.66 3.45
CA ARG A 380 -29.53 -11.62 2.75
C ARG A 380 -30.99 -11.33 3.12
N VAL A 381 -31.87 -11.49 2.17
CA VAL A 381 -33.33 -11.61 2.33
C VAL A 381 -33.72 -12.89 1.63
N SER A 382 -34.40 -13.79 2.30
CA SER A 382 -34.84 -15.03 1.69
C SER A 382 -35.92 -14.77 0.62
N ALA A 383 -36.09 -15.72 -0.27
CA ALA A 383 -37.16 -15.65 -1.31
C ALA A 383 -38.54 -15.46 -0.72
N GLU A 384 -38.78 -16.01 0.48
CA GLU A 384 -40.06 -15.92 1.20
C GLU A 384 -40.25 -14.53 1.82
N GLU A 385 -39.26 -14.03 2.55
CA GLU A 385 -39.27 -12.68 3.11
C GLU A 385 -39.41 -11.61 2.03
N MET A 386 -38.73 -11.77 0.88
CA MET A 386 -38.85 -10.82 -0.23
C MET A 386 -40.26 -10.80 -0.83
N ARG A 387 -40.93 -11.99 -0.96
CA ARG A 387 -42.32 -12.05 -1.42
C ARG A 387 -43.28 -11.33 -0.46
N ALA A 388 -43.05 -11.48 0.84
CA ALA A 388 -43.83 -10.78 1.86
C ALA A 388 -43.65 -9.26 1.77
N LEU A 389 -42.41 -8.80 1.65
CA LEU A 389 -42.07 -7.35 1.50
C LEU A 389 -42.72 -6.74 0.25
N LEU A 390 -42.67 -7.44 -0.89
CA LEU A 390 -43.26 -6.96 -2.13
C LEU A 390 -44.81 -6.94 -2.05
N ALA A 391 -45.44 -7.90 -1.35
CA ALA A 391 -46.87 -7.91 -1.13
C ALA A 391 -47.33 -6.74 -0.24
N GLU A 392 -46.57 -6.44 0.83
CA GLU A 392 -46.84 -5.28 1.70
C GLU A 392 -46.69 -3.93 0.94
N GLU A 393 -45.67 -3.80 0.06
CA GLU A 393 -45.52 -2.60 -0.76
C GLU A 393 -46.67 -2.45 -1.76
N GLN A 394 -47.16 -3.53 -2.36
CA GLN A 394 -48.30 -3.51 -3.25
C GLN A 394 -49.59 -3.13 -2.54
N GLU A 395 -49.82 -3.66 -1.30
CA GLU A 395 -50.97 -3.27 -0.50
C GLU A 395 -50.96 -1.78 -0.11
N LYS A 396 -49.77 -1.24 0.25
CA LYS A 396 -49.62 0.17 0.54
C LYS A 396 -49.90 1.03 -0.68
N ALA A 397 -49.30 0.69 -1.82
CA ALA A 397 -49.52 1.43 -3.07
C ALA A 397 -50.98 1.43 -3.51
N THR A 398 -51.71 0.30 -3.30
CA THR A 398 -53.18 0.26 -3.60
C THR A 398 -54.01 1.08 -2.61
N LYS A 399 -53.63 1.14 -1.34
CA LYS A 399 -54.31 1.99 -0.36
C LYS A 399 -54.09 3.46 -0.62
N ASP A 400 -52.86 3.85 -0.94
CA ASP A 400 -52.48 5.23 -1.24
C ASP A 400 -53.11 5.68 -2.59
N GLY A 401 -53.18 4.79 -3.60
CA GLY A 401 -53.88 5.05 -4.86
C GLY A 401 -55.39 5.22 -4.70
N ASN A 402 -56.03 4.40 -3.85
CA ASN A 402 -57.45 4.55 -3.54
C ASN A 402 -57.74 5.79 -2.68
N ALA A 403 -56.83 6.20 -1.79
CA ALA A 403 -56.98 7.46 -1.03
C ALA A 403 -56.89 8.69 -1.95
N ALA A 404 -55.94 8.69 -2.85
CA ALA A 404 -55.80 9.76 -3.84
C ALA A 404 -57.01 9.85 -4.82
N ALA A 405 -57.55 8.70 -5.24
CA ALA A 405 -58.71 8.67 -6.10
C ALA A 405 -59.98 9.20 -5.39
N SER A 406 -60.17 8.87 -4.11
CA SER A 406 -61.30 9.36 -3.30
C SER A 406 -61.20 10.87 -2.99
N GLU A 407 -59.99 11.44 -2.84
CA GLU A 407 -59.79 12.88 -2.71
C GLU A 407 -60.06 13.63 -4.03
N GLN A 408 -59.73 13.03 -5.16
CA GLN A 408 -60.04 13.61 -6.50
C GLN A 408 -61.52 13.65 -6.79
N GLU A 409 -62.27 12.57 -6.45
CA GLU A 409 -63.75 12.55 -6.57
C GLU A 409 -64.44 13.57 -5.64
N GLN A 410 -63.89 13.88 -4.49
CA GLN A 410 -64.41 14.94 -3.60
C GLN A 410 -64.13 16.35 -4.11
N TYR A 411 -63.11 16.54 -4.94
CA TYR A 411 -62.78 17.85 -5.49
C TYR A 411 -63.54 18.19 -6.78
N ASP A 412 -63.99 17.15 -7.52
CA ASP A 412 -64.76 17.26 -8.77
C ASP A 412 -66.27 17.23 -8.58
N ALA A 413 -66.79 17.08 -7.34
CA ALA A 413 -68.17 17.15 -6.94
C ALA A 413 -68.51 18.48 -6.25
#